data_ff3a4e125472a0866499172be42f2d4d
#
_entry.id   ff3a4e125472a0866499172be42f2d4d
#
_cell.length_a   1.000
_cell.length_b   1.000
_cell.length_c   1.000
_cell.angle_alpha   90.00
_cell.angle_beta   90.00
_cell.angle_gamma   90.00
#
_symmetry.space_group_name_H-M   'P 1'
#
loop_
_entity.id
_entity.type
_entity.pdbx_description
1 polymer ?
#
loop_
_entity_poly.entity_id
_entity_poly.type
_entity_poly.pdbx_seq_one_letter_code
_entity_poly.pdbx_strand_id
1 'polypeptide(L)'
;MITSSSARTGRVMRICLAVVIAAMTFGTFSFRSDRDTTAFAADRVRTLQDSDLFGMVIRDPFYEFNTDPVNYPMAPNKGALEQQAKELAGAGVRWIRMEFFADYDGTVAPGEINWTKYDWFIKEIAPKYGFKVLALLNVGLVSYKGATVRTVAFNDPPDQAGMDPTDGTNHFIRVFRDRAASVAAHYGTAISAYEIINEPNISWDLWQDSKWGEAEIKSERYACLISTTYESIKTEEPQAQILTGGMVIGSPPEGQNRNQFDYLYELYTSSWVARYQAAGNASKPGWNSVPWDGVALHPYYTNVTNLFNLLNEFTQKMHDRGDFKSKLWLTEIGAPADPPSNPNDPPGQAEIDQAYYLNAIYSGILTSSELRAEVAHVFWFKYEDFVPGNYTHNYGLVRLMENGKHDNYDPSGRVWVHKLAYHVYQELALNVKITDPVSEADARTAKLLYFKQTQQAIAPEFTEYWIEKGGLEQFGYPISRPTEINGVLSQFFQRAVFEYHPELKGTGNEVLLRLIGRELVQGRLFQPVKAEGIQPNALYFPQTGHTLSKQFLSYWQTTGGLAVYGYPISEEVVEKAPDGHSYTVQYFERNRFELHPEAAGTPYEVQLGLLGAAILKQNLWWR
;
A
#
# COMPACT_ATOMS: atom_id res chain seq x y z
N MET A 1 15.14 38.22 -33.23
CA MET A 1 13.73 38.01 -32.87
C MET A 1 13.55 36.50 -32.77
N ILE A 2 13.79 35.97 -31.58
CA ILE A 2 13.41 34.62 -31.18
C ILE A 2 12.94 34.75 -29.75
N THR A 3 11.67 34.60 -29.52
CA THR A 3 11.10 34.62 -28.18
C THR A 3 10.15 33.45 -27.96
N SER A 4 10.51 32.64 -26.99
CA SER A 4 9.64 31.98 -26.02
C SER A 4 8.56 31.00 -26.51
N SER A 5 8.84 29.72 -26.35
CA SER A 5 7.81 28.68 -26.29
C SER A 5 8.03 27.63 -25.17
N SER A 6 8.67 27.99 -24.06
CA SER A 6 8.99 27.00 -23.02
C SER A 6 8.14 27.07 -21.75
N ALA A 7 7.01 27.80 -21.76
CA ALA A 7 6.23 28.07 -20.52
C ALA A 7 4.89 27.31 -20.41
N ARG A 8 4.53 26.41 -21.35
CA ARG A 8 3.19 25.79 -21.36
C ARG A 8 3.10 24.33 -20.89
N THR A 9 4.19 23.61 -20.84
CA THR A 9 4.18 22.19 -20.47
C THR A 9 4.12 21.90 -18.96
N GLY A 10 4.40 22.89 -18.12
CA GLY A 10 4.34 22.71 -16.66
C GLY A 10 2.95 22.82 -16.01
N ARG A 11 1.90 23.13 -16.78
CA ARG A 11 0.59 23.44 -16.19
C ARG A 11 -0.36 22.24 -16.01
N VAL A 12 -0.27 21.23 -16.82
CA VAL A 12 -1.18 20.08 -16.76
C VAL A 12 -0.79 19.12 -15.63
N MET A 13 0.49 19.03 -15.32
CA MET A 13 1.02 18.15 -14.26
C MET A 13 0.59 18.55 -12.83
N ARG A 14 0.05 19.74 -12.64
CA ARG A 14 -0.34 20.26 -11.30
C ARG A 14 -1.77 19.92 -10.88
N ILE A 15 -2.59 19.43 -11.77
CA ILE A 15 -4.04 19.29 -11.53
C ILE A 15 -4.39 18.06 -10.69
N CYS A 16 -3.67 16.96 -10.82
CA CYS A 16 -3.95 15.75 -10.02
C CYS A 16 -3.30 15.76 -8.62
N LEU A 17 -2.40 16.71 -8.35
CA LEU A 17 -1.58 16.74 -7.15
C LEU A 17 -2.26 17.44 -5.96
N ALA A 18 -3.21 18.29 -6.21
CA ALA A 18 -3.78 19.17 -5.18
C ALA A 18 -4.74 18.45 -4.22
N VAL A 19 -5.37 17.36 -4.63
CA VAL A 19 -6.37 16.64 -3.83
C VAL A 19 -5.77 15.96 -2.59
N VAL A 20 -4.52 15.52 -2.67
CA VAL A 20 -3.83 14.88 -1.53
C VAL A 20 -3.32 15.91 -0.51
N ILE A 21 -3.14 17.17 -0.92
CA ILE A 21 -2.55 18.23 -0.09
C ILE A 21 -3.49 18.73 1.02
N ALA A 22 -4.81 18.71 0.80
CA ALA A 22 -5.77 19.20 1.77
C ALA A 22 -5.81 18.41 3.07
N ALA A 23 -5.57 17.11 2.99
CA ALA A 23 -5.50 16.25 4.18
C ALA A 23 -4.16 16.38 4.94
N MET A 24 -3.14 17.02 4.32
CA MET A 24 -1.76 16.98 4.81
C MET A 24 -1.24 18.26 5.45
N THR A 25 -1.96 19.40 5.38
CA THR A 25 -1.49 20.65 6.00
C THR A 25 -1.71 20.73 7.51
N PHE A 26 -2.24 19.67 8.13
CA PHE A 26 -2.49 19.62 9.56
C PHE A 26 -1.53 18.72 10.31
N GLY A 27 -0.49 19.34 10.85
CA GLY A 27 0.30 18.81 11.95
C GLY A 27 1.49 17.95 11.53
N THR A 28 2.60 18.23 12.14
CA THR A 28 3.70 17.28 12.28
C THR A 28 3.13 15.99 12.89
N PHE A 29 2.94 14.96 12.06
CA PHE A 29 2.49 13.66 12.50
C PHE A 29 3.56 13.03 13.40
N SER A 30 3.38 13.17 14.69
CA SER A 30 4.11 12.40 15.68
C SER A 30 3.24 11.19 16.02
N PHE A 31 3.54 10.06 15.39
CA PHE A 31 3.00 8.77 15.83
C PHE A 31 3.55 8.46 17.23
N ARG A 32 2.85 8.86 18.27
CA ARG A 32 2.98 8.22 19.58
C ARG A 32 2.06 7.01 19.54
N SER A 33 2.65 5.84 19.36
CA SER A 33 1.96 4.57 19.52
C SER A 33 1.60 4.41 21.01
N ASP A 34 0.37 4.67 21.37
CA ASP A 34 -0.19 3.95 22.50
C ASP A 34 -0.30 2.49 22.04
N ARG A 35 0.67 1.69 22.47
CA ARG A 35 0.69 0.25 22.22
C ARG A 35 -0.38 -0.41 23.11
N ASP A 36 -1.65 -0.20 22.77
CA ASP A 36 -2.71 -1.05 23.27
C ASP A 36 -2.63 -2.37 22.50
N THR A 37 -1.84 -3.28 23.05
CA THR A 37 -1.84 -4.69 22.66
C THR A 37 -3.10 -5.37 23.21
N THR A 38 -4.27 -4.99 22.72
CA THR A 38 -5.43 -5.85 22.83
C THR A 38 -5.22 -7.00 21.84
N ALA A 39 -4.90 -8.17 22.38
CA ALA A 39 -4.87 -9.41 21.65
C ALA A 39 -6.21 -9.58 20.93
N PHE A 40 -6.24 -9.36 19.62
CA PHE A 40 -7.40 -9.67 18.81
C PHE A 40 -7.57 -11.19 18.80
N ALA A 41 -8.64 -11.63 19.44
CA ALA A 41 -8.91 -13.04 19.67
C ALA A 41 -9.41 -13.73 18.41
N ALA A 42 -8.98 -14.98 18.30
CA ALA A 42 -9.61 -16.12 17.65
C ALA A 42 -9.70 -16.14 16.12
N ASP A 43 -9.08 -17.17 15.60
CA ASP A 43 -9.16 -17.68 14.24
C ASP A 43 -10.60 -17.88 13.77
N ARG A 44 -11.23 -16.84 13.26
CA ARG A 44 -12.40 -16.97 12.43
C ARG A 44 -11.97 -17.56 11.09
N VAL A 45 -12.60 -18.66 10.68
CA VAL A 45 -12.41 -19.19 9.32
C VAL A 45 -12.81 -18.11 8.31
N ARG A 46 -11.84 -17.61 7.55
CA ARG A 46 -12.10 -16.59 6.52
C ARG A 46 -12.90 -17.17 5.37
N THR A 47 -13.77 -16.34 4.82
CA THR A 47 -14.64 -16.66 3.69
C THR A 47 -14.10 -16.04 2.40
N LEU A 48 -14.63 -16.42 1.24
CA LEU A 48 -14.35 -15.73 -0.02
C LEU A 48 -14.73 -14.23 0.03
N GLN A 49 -15.77 -13.90 0.81
CA GLN A 49 -16.18 -12.52 1.04
C GLN A 49 -15.09 -11.71 1.77
N ASP A 50 -14.32 -12.35 2.62
CA ASP A 50 -13.21 -11.67 3.34
C ASP A 50 -12.05 -11.33 2.39
N SER A 51 -11.78 -12.17 1.38
CA SER A 51 -10.77 -11.84 0.36
C SER A 51 -11.20 -10.67 -0.54
N ASP A 52 -12.47 -10.43 -0.69
CA ASP A 52 -13.04 -9.33 -1.48
C ASP A 52 -12.93 -7.97 -0.76
N LEU A 53 -12.54 -7.94 0.51
CA LEU A 53 -12.28 -6.72 1.26
C LEU A 53 -11.11 -5.89 0.68
N PHE A 54 -10.13 -6.54 0.05
CA PHE A 54 -8.82 -6.00 -0.25
C PHE A 54 -8.78 -5.26 -1.58
N GLY A 55 -8.67 -3.93 -1.51
CA GLY A 55 -8.52 -3.01 -2.63
C GLY A 55 -7.22 -2.21 -2.58
N MET A 56 -6.85 -1.67 -3.73
CA MET A 56 -5.68 -0.81 -3.90
C MET A 56 -6.02 0.37 -4.78
N VAL A 57 -5.59 1.55 -4.36
CA VAL A 57 -5.62 2.72 -5.23
C VAL A 57 -4.40 2.68 -6.13
N ILE A 58 -4.64 2.69 -7.43
CA ILE A 58 -3.63 2.98 -8.43
C ILE A 58 -4.03 4.29 -9.11
N ARG A 59 -3.05 5.03 -9.58
CA ARG A 59 -3.35 6.18 -10.43
C ARG A 59 -3.80 5.73 -11.82
N ASP A 60 -4.17 6.72 -12.61
CA ASP A 60 -4.37 6.51 -14.04
C ASP A 60 -3.16 5.76 -14.59
N PRO A 61 -3.35 4.56 -15.17
CA PRO A 61 -2.28 3.72 -15.68
C PRO A 61 -1.32 4.43 -16.64
N PHE A 62 -1.77 5.50 -17.26
CA PHE A 62 -0.96 6.27 -18.21
C PHE A 62 -0.11 7.33 -17.54
N TYR A 63 -0.58 7.87 -16.44
CA TYR A 63 0.11 8.96 -15.75
C TYR A 63 1.36 8.48 -15.04
N GLU A 64 1.27 7.34 -14.37
CA GLU A 64 2.37 6.83 -13.53
C GLU A 64 3.45 6.09 -14.30
N PHE A 65 3.11 5.51 -15.47
CA PHE A 65 4.03 4.69 -16.25
C PHE A 65 4.50 5.35 -17.53
N ASN A 66 4.42 6.64 -17.57
CA ASN A 66 4.84 7.41 -18.71
C ASN A 66 6.33 7.72 -18.67
N THR A 67 7.07 7.13 -19.60
CA THR A 67 8.53 7.23 -19.65
C THR A 67 9.06 8.39 -20.47
N ASP A 68 8.20 9.10 -21.21
CA ASP A 68 8.64 10.20 -22.06
C ASP A 68 7.82 11.48 -21.86
N PRO A 69 8.27 12.40 -20.98
CA PRO A 69 7.60 13.67 -20.79
C PRO A 69 7.70 14.62 -21.98
N VAL A 70 8.50 14.27 -23.01
CA VAL A 70 8.77 15.14 -24.16
C VAL A 70 7.86 14.80 -25.35
N ASN A 71 7.50 13.54 -25.52
CA ASN A 71 6.72 13.06 -26.67
C ASN A 71 5.29 12.70 -26.23
N TYR A 72 4.40 13.65 -26.20
CA TYR A 72 2.96 13.44 -26.18
C TYR A 72 2.43 13.17 -27.58
N PRO A 73 1.49 12.25 -27.79
CA PRO A 73 0.80 11.36 -26.85
C PRO A 73 1.66 10.14 -26.52
N MET A 74 1.65 9.76 -25.28
CA MET A 74 2.52 8.72 -24.78
C MET A 74 1.82 7.37 -24.85
N ALA A 75 2.44 6.45 -25.53
CA ALA A 75 2.00 5.07 -25.47
C ALA A 75 2.18 4.56 -24.03
N PRO A 76 1.16 3.88 -23.44
CA PRO A 76 1.30 3.30 -22.13
C PRO A 76 2.48 2.33 -22.13
N ASN A 77 3.27 2.37 -21.07
CA ASN A 77 4.26 1.34 -20.87
C ASN A 77 3.55 0.05 -20.42
N LYS A 78 2.99 -0.67 -21.38
CA LYS A 78 2.21 -1.88 -21.13
C LYS A 78 2.97 -2.92 -20.32
N GLY A 79 4.29 -3.02 -20.54
CA GLY A 79 5.13 -3.96 -19.80
C GLY A 79 5.20 -3.62 -18.30
N ALA A 80 5.41 -2.35 -17.97
CA ALA A 80 5.45 -1.91 -16.57
C ALA A 80 4.09 -2.04 -15.89
N LEU A 81 3.00 -1.70 -16.58
CA LEU A 81 1.64 -1.87 -16.08
C LEU A 81 1.28 -3.33 -15.84
N GLU A 82 1.69 -4.22 -16.73
CA GLU A 82 1.46 -5.64 -16.55
C GLU A 82 2.29 -6.22 -15.41
N GLN A 83 3.53 -5.75 -15.23
CA GLN A 83 4.34 -6.11 -14.07
C GLN A 83 3.67 -5.63 -12.76
N GLN A 84 3.20 -4.39 -12.71
CA GLN A 84 2.44 -3.89 -11.55
C GLN A 84 1.19 -4.74 -11.29
N ALA A 85 0.42 -5.08 -12.32
CA ALA A 85 -0.76 -5.92 -12.17
C ALA A 85 -0.41 -7.31 -11.60
N LYS A 86 0.71 -7.89 -12.04
CA LYS A 86 1.22 -9.15 -11.50
C LYS A 86 1.60 -9.04 -10.02
N GLU A 87 2.29 -7.97 -9.63
CA GLU A 87 2.65 -7.69 -8.23
C GLU A 87 1.41 -7.49 -7.36
N LEU A 88 0.44 -6.71 -7.82
CA LEU A 88 -0.83 -6.49 -7.12
C LEU A 88 -1.62 -7.79 -6.92
N ALA A 89 -1.71 -8.62 -7.95
CA ALA A 89 -2.34 -9.93 -7.85
C ALA A 89 -1.59 -10.85 -6.88
N GLY A 90 -0.26 -10.84 -6.93
CA GLY A 90 0.62 -11.56 -6.01
C GLY A 90 0.48 -11.09 -4.55
N ALA A 91 0.15 -9.81 -4.34
CA ALA A 91 -0.19 -9.27 -3.03
C ALA A 91 -1.61 -9.61 -2.55
N GLY A 92 -2.44 -10.27 -3.36
CA GLY A 92 -3.80 -10.62 -3.00
C GLY A 92 -4.84 -9.51 -3.20
N VAL A 93 -4.47 -8.46 -3.93
CA VAL A 93 -5.42 -7.39 -4.31
C VAL A 93 -6.56 -7.97 -5.13
N ARG A 94 -7.79 -7.57 -4.82
CA ARG A 94 -9.00 -7.98 -5.53
C ARG A 94 -9.66 -6.82 -6.25
N TRP A 95 -9.55 -5.61 -5.72
CA TRP A 95 -10.15 -4.43 -6.27
C TRP A 95 -9.08 -3.40 -6.63
N ILE A 96 -9.26 -2.77 -7.78
CA ILE A 96 -8.44 -1.64 -8.24
C ILE A 96 -9.34 -0.42 -8.33
N ARG A 97 -8.98 0.65 -7.60
CA ARG A 97 -9.58 1.97 -7.77
C ARG A 97 -8.68 2.82 -8.66
N MET A 98 -9.26 3.35 -9.73
CA MET A 98 -8.56 4.18 -10.70
C MET A 98 -9.42 5.35 -11.16
N GLU A 99 -8.81 6.50 -11.38
CA GLU A 99 -9.50 7.67 -11.90
C GLU A 99 -9.69 7.57 -13.41
N PHE A 100 -10.84 8.00 -13.89
CA PHE A 100 -11.24 7.92 -15.29
C PHE A 100 -11.36 9.31 -15.90
N PHE A 101 -10.57 9.59 -16.95
CA PHE A 101 -10.58 10.83 -17.71
C PHE A 101 -11.16 10.61 -19.10
N ALA A 102 -12.00 11.53 -19.58
CA ALA A 102 -12.53 11.45 -20.93
C ALA A 102 -11.47 11.67 -22.00
N ASP A 103 -10.62 12.69 -21.80
CA ASP A 103 -9.55 13.03 -22.73
C ASP A 103 -8.36 13.61 -21.98
N TYR A 104 -7.38 12.75 -21.72
CA TYR A 104 -6.20 13.15 -20.96
C TYR A 104 -5.15 13.87 -21.81
N ASP A 105 -4.98 13.45 -23.05
CA ASP A 105 -3.89 13.86 -23.94
C ASP A 105 -4.33 14.79 -25.09
N GLY A 106 -5.62 15.03 -25.25
CA GLY A 106 -6.18 15.87 -26.30
C GLY A 106 -6.17 15.19 -27.68
N THR A 107 -6.22 13.86 -27.71
CA THR A 107 -6.20 13.07 -28.97
C THR A 107 -7.58 12.84 -29.55
N VAL A 108 -8.65 13.04 -28.79
CA VAL A 108 -10.03 12.90 -29.25
C VAL A 108 -10.71 14.25 -29.40
N ALA A 109 -11.76 14.30 -30.22
CA ALA A 109 -12.53 15.52 -30.40
C ALA A 109 -13.26 15.94 -29.12
N PRO A 110 -13.51 17.26 -28.93
CA PRO A 110 -14.32 17.72 -27.81
C PRO A 110 -15.68 17.02 -27.76
N GLY A 111 -15.98 16.37 -26.64
CA GLY A 111 -17.22 15.58 -26.47
C GLY A 111 -17.01 14.09 -26.52
N GLU A 112 -15.91 13.61 -27.04
CA GLU A 112 -15.58 12.20 -27.13
C GLU A 112 -14.81 11.70 -25.91
N ILE A 113 -14.78 10.38 -25.71
CA ILE A 113 -14.01 9.69 -24.68
C ILE A 113 -12.89 8.87 -25.36
N ASN A 114 -11.68 8.99 -24.87
CA ASN A 114 -10.56 8.17 -25.34
C ASN A 114 -10.62 6.76 -24.71
N TRP A 115 -11.35 5.86 -25.35
CA TRP A 115 -11.50 4.48 -24.90
C TRP A 115 -10.21 3.68 -24.95
N THR A 116 -9.39 3.91 -25.95
CA THR A 116 -8.15 3.13 -26.21
C THR A 116 -7.25 3.08 -24.97
N LYS A 117 -7.28 4.16 -24.20
CA LYS A 117 -6.49 4.33 -23.01
C LYS A 117 -6.82 3.29 -21.92
N TYR A 118 -8.09 3.08 -21.65
CA TYR A 118 -8.55 2.23 -20.56
C TYR A 118 -8.92 0.80 -21.03
N ASP A 119 -9.26 0.62 -22.30
CA ASP A 119 -9.72 -0.65 -22.86
C ASP A 119 -8.73 -1.78 -22.58
N TRP A 120 -7.46 -1.54 -22.80
CA TRP A 120 -6.44 -2.55 -22.54
C TRP A 120 -6.39 -2.96 -21.07
N PHE A 121 -6.41 -2.00 -20.14
CA PHE A 121 -6.37 -2.33 -18.71
C PHE A 121 -7.67 -3.00 -18.25
N ILE A 122 -8.82 -2.43 -18.58
CA ILE A 122 -10.12 -2.88 -18.08
C ILE A 122 -10.57 -4.18 -18.74
N LYS A 123 -10.34 -4.34 -20.07
CA LYS A 123 -10.82 -5.52 -20.82
C LYS A 123 -9.81 -6.67 -20.92
N GLU A 124 -8.52 -6.39 -20.77
CA GLU A 124 -7.48 -7.41 -20.92
C GLU A 124 -6.77 -7.70 -19.58
N ILE A 125 -6.23 -6.67 -18.89
CA ILE A 125 -5.40 -6.86 -17.70
C ILE A 125 -6.24 -7.20 -16.46
N ALA A 126 -7.29 -6.43 -16.18
CA ALA A 126 -8.11 -6.67 -15.01
C ALA A 126 -8.68 -8.10 -14.97
N PRO A 127 -9.30 -8.63 -16.05
CA PRO A 127 -9.78 -10.02 -16.04
C PRO A 127 -8.64 -11.04 -16.01
N LYS A 128 -7.48 -10.77 -16.65
CA LYS A 128 -6.33 -11.67 -16.64
C LYS A 128 -5.81 -11.94 -15.23
N TYR A 129 -5.82 -10.92 -14.38
CA TYR A 129 -5.34 -11.00 -12.99
C TYR A 129 -6.46 -11.12 -11.95
N GLY A 130 -7.71 -11.19 -12.39
CA GLY A 130 -8.89 -11.37 -11.54
C GLY A 130 -9.27 -10.13 -10.71
N PHE A 131 -8.96 -8.93 -11.22
CA PHE A 131 -9.34 -7.69 -10.58
C PHE A 131 -10.76 -7.28 -10.89
N LYS A 132 -11.43 -6.74 -9.88
CA LYS A 132 -12.62 -5.92 -10.01
C LYS A 132 -12.21 -4.45 -10.08
N VAL A 133 -12.88 -3.67 -10.91
CA VAL A 133 -12.55 -2.27 -11.14
C VAL A 133 -13.58 -1.36 -10.47
N LEU A 134 -13.10 -0.46 -9.62
CA LEU A 134 -13.83 0.72 -9.14
C LEU A 134 -13.34 1.92 -9.95
N ALA A 135 -14.20 2.42 -10.85
CA ALA A 135 -13.91 3.60 -11.65
C ALA A 135 -14.31 4.87 -10.91
N LEU A 136 -13.34 5.70 -10.56
CA LEU A 136 -13.61 7.05 -10.06
C LEU A 136 -13.95 7.96 -11.25
N LEU A 137 -15.22 8.31 -11.38
CA LEU A 137 -15.70 9.30 -12.33
C LEU A 137 -15.60 10.67 -11.68
N ASN A 138 -14.57 11.43 -12.03
CA ASN A 138 -14.26 12.72 -11.45
C ASN A 138 -14.42 13.84 -12.49
N VAL A 139 -14.05 15.06 -12.14
CA VAL A 139 -14.11 16.24 -13.03
C VAL A 139 -13.40 16.02 -14.38
N GLY A 140 -12.39 15.16 -14.41
CA GLY A 140 -11.69 14.73 -15.63
C GLY A 140 -12.60 14.07 -16.67
N LEU A 141 -13.75 13.55 -16.27
CA LEU A 141 -14.76 13.02 -17.19
C LEU A 141 -15.38 14.11 -18.07
N VAL A 142 -15.38 15.37 -17.63
CA VAL A 142 -15.99 16.51 -18.32
C VAL A 142 -14.95 17.47 -18.90
N SER A 143 -13.72 17.42 -18.43
CA SER A 143 -12.64 18.32 -18.82
C SER A 143 -11.88 17.83 -20.05
N TYR A 144 -11.49 18.77 -20.92
CA TYR A 144 -10.64 18.53 -22.09
C TYR A 144 -9.36 19.36 -22.02
N LYS A 145 -8.31 18.85 -22.65
CA LYS A 145 -7.10 19.64 -22.88
C LYS A 145 -7.41 20.80 -23.84
N GLY A 146 -7.36 22.03 -23.32
CA GLY A 146 -7.51 23.26 -24.10
C GLY A 146 -8.93 23.75 -24.36
N ALA A 147 -9.96 22.95 -24.13
CA ALA A 147 -11.36 23.40 -24.14
C ALA A 147 -11.98 23.13 -22.79
N THR A 148 -12.10 24.13 -21.99
CA THR A 148 -12.85 24.03 -20.74
C THR A 148 -14.34 23.99 -21.06
N VAL A 149 -15.01 22.89 -20.75
CA VAL A 149 -16.47 22.84 -20.57
C VAL A 149 -16.85 23.63 -19.31
N ARG A 150 -16.00 24.57 -18.93
CA ARG A 150 -16.06 25.43 -17.73
C ARG A 150 -17.00 26.62 -17.87
N THR A 151 -17.93 26.61 -18.79
CA THR A 151 -18.90 27.70 -18.86
C THR A 151 -19.93 27.62 -17.75
N VAL A 152 -19.97 26.48 -17.02
CA VAL A 152 -20.92 26.29 -15.92
C VAL A 152 -20.28 25.42 -14.85
N ALA A 153 -20.13 25.95 -13.65
CA ALA A 153 -19.61 25.24 -12.50
C ALA A 153 -20.64 24.27 -11.89
N PHE A 154 -20.19 23.36 -11.05
CA PHE A 154 -21.08 22.41 -10.32
C PHE A 154 -22.24 23.10 -9.61
N ASN A 155 -21.93 24.23 -8.98
CA ASN A 155 -22.87 24.94 -8.11
C ASN A 155 -23.76 25.94 -8.85
N ASP A 156 -23.63 26.06 -10.17
CA ASP A 156 -24.44 27.01 -10.94
C ASP A 156 -25.94 26.63 -10.91
N PRO A 157 -26.81 27.63 -10.83
CA PRO A 157 -28.26 27.41 -10.80
C PRO A 157 -28.80 26.92 -12.14
N PRO A 158 -29.94 26.19 -12.16
CA PRO A 158 -30.55 25.65 -13.38
C PRO A 158 -31.05 26.69 -14.38
N ASP A 159 -31.20 27.93 -13.97
CA ASP A 159 -31.80 29.04 -14.75
C ASP A 159 -30.81 29.89 -15.56
N GLN A 160 -29.50 29.51 -15.53
CA GLN A 160 -28.52 30.22 -16.34
C GLN A 160 -28.48 29.77 -17.82
N ALA A 161 -27.91 30.58 -18.70
CA ALA A 161 -27.82 30.27 -20.13
C ALA A 161 -27.13 28.93 -20.40
N GLY A 162 -27.79 28.04 -21.13
CA GLY A 162 -27.34 26.68 -21.41
C GLY A 162 -27.82 25.62 -20.41
N MET A 163 -28.71 25.98 -19.49
CA MET A 163 -29.35 25.08 -18.55
C MET A 163 -30.73 24.67 -18.98
N ASP A 164 -31.18 23.53 -18.51
CA ASP A 164 -32.54 23.06 -18.70
C ASP A 164 -33.35 23.29 -17.43
N PRO A 165 -34.19 24.34 -17.40
CA PRO A 165 -35.00 24.62 -16.23
C PRO A 165 -36.09 23.57 -15.99
N THR A 166 -36.38 22.71 -16.97
CA THR A 166 -37.45 21.73 -16.87
C THR A 166 -37.07 20.50 -16.07
N ASP A 167 -35.78 20.09 -16.12
CA ASP A 167 -35.27 18.94 -15.34
C ASP A 167 -34.52 19.38 -14.09
N GLY A 168 -34.15 20.65 -13.96
CA GLY A 168 -33.43 21.19 -12.81
C GLY A 168 -31.93 20.94 -12.81
N THR A 169 -31.36 20.38 -13.91
CA THR A 169 -29.92 20.12 -14.05
C THR A 169 -29.22 21.32 -14.66
N ASN A 170 -27.91 21.43 -14.41
CA ASN A 170 -27.08 22.38 -15.14
C ASN A 170 -26.27 21.64 -16.24
N HIS A 171 -25.59 22.41 -17.08
CA HIS A 171 -24.85 21.88 -18.22
C HIS A 171 -23.78 20.86 -17.78
N PHE A 172 -23.03 21.15 -16.72
CA PHE A 172 -22.01 20.25 -16.19
C PHE A 172 -22.62 18.90 -15.79
N ILE A 173 -23.68 18.92 -15.01
CA ILE A 173 -24.36 17.70 -14.52
C ILE A 173 -24.86 16.86 -15.69
N ARG A 174 -25.45 17.48 -16.73
CA ARG A 174 -25.91 16.73 -17.91
C ARG A 174 -24.77 16.07 -18.67
N VAL A 175 -23.69 16.82 -18.95
CA VAL A 175 -22.52 16.25 -19.65
C VAL A 175 -21.88 15.14 -18.84
N PHE A 176 -21.74 15.32 -17.53
CA PHE A 176 -21.19 14.29 -16.65
C PHE A 176 -22.05 13.02 -16.68
N ARG A 177 -23.35 13.17 -16.46
CA ARG A 177 -24.33 12.08 -16.49
C ARG A 177 -24.28 11.29 -17.81
N ASP A 178 -24.32 11.99 -18.94
CA ASP A 178 -24.38 11.38 -20.26
C ASP A 178 -23.07 10.63 -20.58
N ARG A 179 -21.93 11.15 -20.13
CA ARG A 179 -20.64 10.46 -20.26
C ARG A 179 -20.52 9.28 -19.31
N ALA A 180 -20.99 9.40 -18.08
CA ALA A 180 -21.03 8.29 -17.15
C ALA A 180 -21.87 7.12 -17.70
N ALA A 181 -23.00 7.42 -18.30
CA ALA A 181 -23.82 6.43 -19.02
C ALA A 181 -23.03 5.80 -20.19
N SER A 182 -22.32 6.62 -20.98
CA SER A 182 -21.48 6.11 -22.07
C SER A 182 -20.37 5.19 -21.58
N VAL A 183 -19.74 5.49 -20.42
CA VAL A 183 -18.75 4.62 -19.80
C VAL A 183 -19.40 3.29 -19.38
N ALA A 184 -20.57 3.33 -18.75
CA ALA A 184 -21.29 2.12 -18.34
C ALA A 184 -21.71 1.27 -19.56
N ALA A 185 -22.21 1.89 -20.60
CA ALA A 185 -22.57 1.20 -21.85
C ALA A 185 -21.35 0.55 -22.53
N HIS A 186 -20.18 1.21 -22.50
CA HIS A 186 -18.98 0.72 -23.17
C HIS A 186 -18.30 -0.45 -22.45
N TYR A 187 -18.30 -0.43 -21.10
CA TYR A 187 -17.61 -1.44 -20.30
C TYR A 187 -18.53 -2.51 -19.73
N GLY A 188 -19.83 -2.22 -19.55
CA GLY A 188 -20.75 -3.16 -18.93
C GLY A 188 -20.18 -3.72 -17.62
N THR A 189 -20.25 -5.03 -17.46
CA THR A 189 -19.77 -5.75 -16.26
C THR A 189 -18.25 -5.74 -16.07
N ALA A 190 -17.46 -5.22 -17.02
CA ALA A 190 -16.01 -5.11 -16.86
C ALA A 190 -15.62 -4.04 -15.82
N ILE A 191 -16.48 -3.05 -15.58
CA ILE A 191 -16.38 -2.15 -14.41
C ILE A 191 -17.40 -2.62 -13.38
N SER A 192 -16.94 -2.93 -12.18
CA SER A 192 -17.78 -3.50 -11.11
C SER A 192 -18.45 -2.43 -10.25
N ALA A 193 -17.84 -1.25 -10.14
CA ALA A 193 -18.39 -0.15 -9.35
C ALA A 193 -17.91 1.21 -9.89
N TYR A 194 -18.72 2.24 -9.61
CA TYR A 194 -18.46 3.63 -9.98
C TYR A 194 -18.50 4.51 -8.74
N GLU A 195 -17.46 5.29 -8.49
CA GLU A 195 -17.43 6.33 -7.47
C GLU A 195 -17.65 7.68 -8.15
N ILE A 196 -18.62 8.43 -7.66
CA ILE A 196 -19.05 9.67 -8.31
C ILE A 196 -18.44 10.87 -7.63
N ILE A 197 -17.45 11.49 -8.28
CA ILE A 197 -16.64 12.61 -7.80
C ILE A 197 -15.76 12.23 -6.61
N ASN A 198 -14.54 12.77 -6.58
CA ASN A 198 -13.64 12.66 -5.44
C ASN A 198 -13.93 13.76 -4.43
N GLU A 199 -14.05 13.42 -3.16
CA GLU A 199 -14.08 14.35 -2.02
C GLU A 199 -15.06 15.52 -2.16
N PRO A 200 -16.37 15.28 -2.38
CA PRO A 200 -17.31 16.34 -2.69
C PRO A 200 -17.58 17.31 -1.54
N ASN A 201 -17.21 16.96 -0.30
CA ASN A 201 -17.46 17.76 0.91
C ASN A 201 -16.32 18.71 1.28
N ILE A 202 -15.26 18.78 0.47
CA ILE A 202 -14.15 19.71 0.69
C ILE A 202 -14.08 20.78 -0.38
N SER A 203 -13.40 21.90 -0.05
CA SER A 203 -13.19 22.99 -0.98
C SER A 203 -12.24 22.61 -2.10
N TRP A 204 -12.62 22.91 -3.32
CA TRP A 204 -11.80 22.75 -4.52
C TRP A 204 -10.78 23.88 -4.72
N ASP A 205 -10.70 24.88 -3.82
CA ASP A 205 -9.67 25.93 -3.82
C ASP A 205 -8.25 25.36 -3.71
N LEU A 206 -8.13 24.14 -3.23
CA LEU A 206 -6.86 23.41 -3.20
C LEU A 206 -6.31 23.07 -4.60
N TRP A 207 -7.12 23.11 -5.61
CA TRP A 207 -6.71 23.07 -7.00
C TRP A 207 -6.21 24.45 -7.42
N GLN A 208 -5.04 24.84 -7.04
CA GLN A 208 -4.29 26.11 -7.25
C GLN A 208 -4.55 26.92 -8.54
N ASP A 209 -5.67 26.76 -9.17
CA ASP A 209 -6.12 27.59 -10.26
C ASP A 209 -7.28 28.45 -9.72
N SER A 210 -6.93 29.59 -9.13
CA SER A 210 -7.76 30.62 -8.49
C SER A 210 -9.01 31.07 -9.25
N LYS A 211 -9.39 30.37 -10.29
CA LYS A 211 -10.61 30.62 -11.07
C LYS A 211 -11.79 29.75 -10.65
N TRP A 212 -11.57 28.73 -9.79
CA TRP A 212 -12.64 27.86 -9.34
C TRP A 212 -13.34 28.40 -8.09
N GLY A 213 -12.69 29.21 -7.26
CA GLY A 213 -13.20 30.03 -6.17
C GLY A 213 -14.43 29.53 -5.40
N GLU A 214 -14.70 28.22 -5.49
CA GLU A 214 -15.88 27.62 -4.91
C GLU A 214 -15.51 26.75 -3.73
N ALA A 215 -16.26 26.92 -2.65
CA ALA A 215 -16.32 25.99 -1.53
C ALA A 215 -16.63 24.57 -2.03
N GLU A 216 -16.81 23.64 -1.12
CA GLU A 216 -17.31 22.28 -1.38
C GLU A 216 -18.45 22.28 -2.43
N ILE A 217 -18.67 21.17 -3.11
CA ILE A 217 -19.87 21.01 -3.95
C ILE A 217 -21.09 21.05 -3.02
N LYS A 218 -22.00 22.01 -3.24
CA LYS A 218 -23.22 22.12 -2.45
C LYS A 218 -23.96 20.80 -2.46
N SER A 219 -24.33 20.30 -1.30
CA SER A 219 -24.97 19.00 -1.11
C SER A 219 -26.19 18.77 -2.01
N GLU A 220 -27.03 19.80 -2.22
CA GLU A 220 -28.18 19.72 -3.12
C GLU A 220 -27.77 19.56 -4.60
N ARG A 221 -26.64 20.17 -5.02
CA ARG A 221 -26.10 20.01 -6.37
C ARG A 221 -25.43 18.66 -6.56
N TYR A 222 -24.74 18.21 -5.53
CA TYR A 222 -24.17 16.87 -5.56
C TYR A 222 -25.26 15.79 -5.55
N ALA A 223 -26.35 15.99 -4.78
CA ALA A 223 -27.50 15.10 -4.80
C ALA A 223 -28.17 15.05 -6.19
N CYS A 224 -28.25 16.20 -6.90
CA CYS A 224 -28.69 16.24 -8.30
C CYS A 224 -27.78 15.40 -9.20
N LEU A 225 -26.46 15.61 -9.10
CA LEU A 225 -25.47 14.91 -9.91
C LEU A 225 -25.54 13.41 -9.68
N ILE A 226 -25.48 12.96 -8.42
CA ILE A 226 -25.44 11.51 -8.11
C ILE A 226 -26.77 10.83 -8.46
N SER A 227 -27.92 11.48 -8.20
CA SER A 227 -29.23 10.89 -8.52
C SER A 227 -29.41 10.67 -10.01
N THR A 228 -29.09 11.68 -10.83
CA THR A 228 -29.24 11.58 -12.29
C THR A 228 -28.20 10.64 -12.90
N THR A 229 -26.98 10.61 -12.36
CA THR A 229 -25.90 9.70 -12.80
C THR A 229 -26.23 8.25 -12.42
N TYR A 230 -26.73 8.01 -11.21
CA TYR A 230 -27.19 6.70 -10.77
C TYR A 230 -28.23 6.11 -11.72
N GLU A 231 -29.27 6.88 -12.02
CA GLU A 231 -30.34 6.45 -12.95
C GLU A 231 -29.77 6.11 -14.33
N SER A 232 -28.85 6.92 -14.84
CA SER A 232 -28.24 6.71 -16.15
C SER A 232 -27.34 5.47 -16.18
N ILE A 233 -26.45 5.30 -15.21
CA ILE A 233 -25.57 4.13 -15.16
C ILE A 233 -26.41 2.85 -14.96
N LYS A 234 -27.38 2.86 -14.03
CA LYS A 234 -28.25 1.68 -13.78
C LYS A 234 -29.12 1.32 -14.99
N THR A 235 -29.38 2.24 -15.88
CA THR A 235 -30.09 1.96 -17.13
C THR A 235 -29.23 1.14 -18.09
N GLU A 236 -27.94 1.47 -18.18
CA GLU A 236 -26.98 0.78 -19.04
C GLU A 236 -26.45 -0.52 -18.40
N GLU A 237 -26.13 -0.46 -17.10
CA GLU A 237 -25.60 -1.62 -16.35
C GLU A 237 -26.30 -1.73 -14.98
N PRO A 238 -27.42 -2.48 -14.90
CA PRO A 238 -28.23 -2.60 -13.68
C PRO A 238 -27.51 -3.21 -12.48
N GLN A 239 -26.46 -3.99 -12.71
CA GLN A 239 -25.69 -4.68 -11.65
C GLN A 239 -24.53 -3.85 -11.13
N ALA A 240 -24.13 -2.78 -11.80
CA ALA A 240 -23.05 -1.91 -11.34
C ALA A 240 -23.38 -1.32 -9.97
N GLN A 241 -22.38 -1.28 -9.08
CA GLN A 241 -22.48 -0.58 -7.81
C GLN A 241 -22.07 0.88 -7.98
N ILE A 242 -22.87 1.79 -7.47
CA ILE A 242 -22.62 3.23 -7.58
C ILE A 242 -22.45 3.79 -6.18
N LEU A 243 -21.32 4.45 -5.96
CA LEU A 243 -20.92 4.98 -4.67
C LEU A 243 -21.04 6.51 -4.64
N THR A 244 -21.29 7.03 -3.46
CA THR A 244 -21.00 8.45 -3.22
C THR A 244 -19.52 8.71 -3.47
N GLY A 245 -19.12 9.98 -3.69
CA GLY A 245 -17.71 10.34 -3.64
C GLY A 245 -17.12 10.14 -2.25
N GLY A 246 -15.86 9.74 -2.18
CA GLY A 246 -15.16 9.49 -0.93
C GLY A 246 -15.10 10.75 -0.06
N MET A 247 -15.93 10.81 0.98
CA MET A 247 -15.97 11.97 1.86
C MET A 247 -14.71 12.02 2.73
N VAL A 248 -14.05 13.19 2.75
CA VAL A 248 -12.94 13.45 3.66
C VAL A 248 -13.46 13.57 5.09
N ILE A 249 -12.77 12.93 5.98
CA ILE A 249 -13.07 12.92 7.41
C ILE A 249 -12.12 13.85 8.14
N GLY A 250 -12.65 14.73 8.95
CA GLY A 250 -11.86 15.63 9.79
C GLY A 250 -12.65 16.88 10.18
N SER A 251 -12.07 17.68 11.04
CA SER A 251 -12.58 19.02 11.32
C SER A 251 -12.04 19.97 10.25
N PRO A 252 -12.88 20.50 9.37
CA PRO A 252 -12.42 21.48 8.41
C PRO A 252 -11.90 22.72 9.14
N PRO A 253 -10.94 23.46 8.56
CA PRO A 253 -10.66 24.83 8.99
C PRO A 253 -11.95 25.63 8.95
N GLU A 254 -12.14 26.52 9.94
CA GLU A 254 -13.35 27.37 10.00
C GLU A 254 -13.62 28.01 8.64
N GLY A 255 -14.78 27.69 8.08
CA GLY A 255 -15.31 28.32 6.87
C GLY A 255 -14.95 27.71 5.53
N GLN A 256 -14.25 26.58 5.44
CA GLN A 256 -13.79 26.06 4.14
C GLN A 256 -14.35 24.68 3.72
N ASN A 257 -14.85 23.84 4.63
CA ASN A 257 -15.33 22.50 4.29
C ASN A 257 -16.57 22.14 5.10
N ARG A 258 -17.40 21.23 4.56
CA ARG A 258 -18.53 20.66 5.29
C ARG A 258 -18.10 19.49 6.13
N ASN A 259 -18.59 19.43 7.36
CA ASN A 259 -18.50 18.21 8.17
C ASN A 259 -19.13 17.04 7.42
N GLN A 260 -18.47 15.91 7.42
CA GLN A 260 -18.89 14.72 6.67
C GLN A 260 -20.29 14.21 7.05
N PHE A 261 -20.68 14.32 8.32
CA PHE A 261 -22.00 13.89 8.78
C PHE A 261 -23.10 14.85 8.38
N ASP A 262 -22.82 16.17 8.44
CA ASP A 262 -23.76 17.18 7.98
C ASP A 262 -23.97 17.06 6.46
N TYR A 263 -22.89 16.85 5.72
CA TYR A 263 -22.97 16.64 4.27
C TYR A 263 -23.78 15.40 3.92
N LEU A 264 -23.51 14.27 4.56
CA LEU A 264 -24.28 13.04 4.36
C LEU A 264 -25.76 13.22 4.74
N TYR A 265 -26.04 13.90 5.86
CA TYR A 265 -27.39 14.21 6.27
C TYR A 265 -28.15 15.03 5.22
N GLU A 266 -27.51 16.08 4.69
CA GLU A 266 -28.07 16.94 3.65
C GLU A 266 -28.34 16.16 2.35
N LEU A 267 -27.49 15.21 2.00
CA LEU A 267 -27.73 14.32 0.85
C LEU A 267 -29.04 13.53 1.03
N TYR A 268 -29.20 12.85 2.18
CA TYR A 268 -30.40 12.06 2.46
C TYR A 268 -31.68 12.91 2.50
N THR A 269 -31.58 14.17 2.88
CA THR A 269 -32.72 15.10 3.03
C THR A 269 -32.94 16.01 1.81
N SER A 270 -32.12 15.87 0.78
CA SER A 270 -32.20 16.68 -0.43
C SER A 270 -33.50 16.47 -1.21
N SER A 271 -33.90 17.48 -1.95
CA SER A 271 -35.07 17.40 -2.85
C SER A 271 -34.88 16.33 -3.93
N TRP A 272 -33.65 16.05 -4.35
CA TRP A 272 -33.31 15.09 -5.38
C TRP A 272 -33.47 13.64 -4.90
N VAL A 273 -33.05 13.33 -3.68
CA VAL A 273 -33.29 12.01 -3.09
C VAL A 273 -34.78 11.79 -2.86
N ALA A 274 -35.51 12.79 -2.37
CA ALA A 274 -36.96 12.71 -2.24
C ALA A 274 -37.66 12.47 -3.60
N ARG A 275 -37.21 13.16 -4.66
CA ARG A 275 -37.72 12.97 -6.03
C ARG A 275 -37.41 11.57 -6.56
N TYR A 276 -36.20 11.08 -6.34
CA TYR A 276 -35.79 9.72 -6.71
C TYR A 276 -36.68 8.66 -6.05
N GLN A 277 -36.95 8.81 -4.75
CA GLN A 277 -37.81 7.89 -3.99
C GLN A 277 -39.26 7.97 -4.46
N ALA A 278 -39.78 9.18 -4.70
CA ALA A 278 -41.15 9.38 -5.19
C ALA A 278 -41.38 8.79 -6.59
N ALA A 279 -40.36 8.66 -7.41
CA ALA A 279 -40.40 8.01 -8.71
C ALA A 279 -40.51 6.47 -8.61
N GLY A 280 -40.52 5.89 -7.42
CA GLY A 280 -40.64 4.45 -7.20
C GLY A 280 -39.41 3.64 -7.64
N ASN A 281 -38.25 4.28 -7.75
CA ASN A 281 -37.02 3.69 -8.24
C ASN A 281 -36.58 2.46 -7.41
N ALA A 282 -36.82 2.47 -6.08
CA ALA A 282 -36.52 1.34 -5.19
C ALA A 282 -37.23 0.02 -5.54
N SER A 283 -38.29 0.05 -6.36
CA SER A 283 -38.97 -1.14 -6.83
C SER A 283 -38.35 -1.79 -8.07
N LYS A 284 -37.40 -1.10 -8.72
CA LYS A 284 -36.70 -1.63 -9.89
C LYS A 284 -35.64 -2.67 -9.44
N PRO A 285 -35.54 -3.82 -10.12
CA PRO A 285 -34.55 -4.83 -9.78
C PRO A 285 -33.11 -4.27 -9.83
N GLY A 286 -32.32 -4.48 -8.78
CA GLY A 286 -30.94 -4.00 -8.68
C GLY A 286 -30.79 -2.54 -8.26
N TRP A 287 -31.90 -1.81 -8.00
CA TRP A 287 -31.86 -0.42 -7.56
C TRP A 287 -32.01 -0.31 -6.03
N ASN A 288 -31.37 0.72 -5.45
CA ASN A 288 -31.48 0.97 -4.01
C ASN A 288 -32.62 1.94 -3.67
N SER A 289 -32.93 2.08 -2.37
CA SER A 289 -33.90 3.06 -1.85
C SER A 289 -33.38 4.52 -1.93
N VAL A 290 -32.09 4.68 -2.11
CA VAL A 290 -31.37 5.96 -2.32
C VAL A 290 -30.54 5.85 -3.60
N PRO A 291 -30.15 6.96 -4.24
CA PRO A 291 -29.42 6.94 -5.51
C PRO A 291 -27.92 6.67 -5.34
N TRP A 292 -27.59 5.67 -4.52
CA TRP A 292 -26.27 5.06 -4.36
C TRP A 292 -26.40 3.67 -3.75
N ASP A 293 -25.42 2.81 -3.98
CA ASP A 293 -25.33 1.46 -3.42
C ASP A 293 -24.30 1.38 -2.29
N GLY A 294 -23.46 2.39 -2.12
CA GLY A 294 -22.49 2.49 -1.05
C GLY A 294 -22.09 3.92 -0.74
N VAL A 295 -21.65 4.11 0.48
CA VAL A 295 -21.11 5.39 0.99
C VAL A 295 -19.59 5.28 1.04
N ALA A 296 -18.91 6.10 0.22
CA ALA A 296 -17.45 6.11 0.14
C ALA A 296 -16.85 7.11 1.13
N LEU A 297 -15.74 6.73 1.75
CA LEU A 297 -15.05 7.50 2.78
C LEU A 297 -13.54 7.52 2.56
N HIS A 298 -12.90 8.65 2.89
CA HIS A 298 -11.45 8.84 2.97
C HIS A 298 -11.02 9.13 4.42
N PRO A 299 -11.02 8.11 5.29
CA PRO A 299 -10.81 8.30 6.72
C PRO A 299 -9.33 8.21 7.11
N TYR A 300 -8.53 9.21 6.79
CA TYR A 300 -7.11 9.28 7.14
C TYR A 300 -6.90 9.55 8.65
N TYR A 301 -7.35 8.64 9.50
CA TYR A 301 -7.18 8.72 10.95
C TYR A 301 -5.85 8.12 11.39
N THR A 302 -5.25 8.74 12.41
CA THR A 302 -4.02 8.23 13.04
C THR A 302 -4.30 7.22 14.16
N ASN A 303 -5.53 7.19 14.69
CA ASN A 303 -5.96 6.29 15.75
C ASN A 303 -7.04 5.34 15.25
N VAL A 304 -6.74 4.05 15.26
CA VAL A 304 -7.63 3.01 14.72
C VAL A 304 -8.92 2.86 15.52
N THR A 305 -8.90 3.07 16.83
CA THR A 305 -10.12 3.05 17.66
C THR A 305 -11.08 4.17 17.26
N ASN A 306 -10.55 5.37 17.02
CA ASN A 306 -11.37 6.49 16.55
C ASN A 306 -11.93 6.21 15.14
N LEU A 307 -11.15 5.58 14.28
CA LEU A 307 -11.62 5.13 12.98
C LEU A 307 -12.82 4.17 13.11
N PHE A 308 -12.72 3.16 13.95
CA PHE A 308 -13.80 2.18 14.10
C PHE A 308 -15.05 2.79 14.72
N ASN A 309 -14.91 3.69 15.69
CA ASN A 309 -16.03 4.45 16.24
C ASN A 309 -16.72 5.29 15.15
N LEU A 310 -15.95 5.93 14.30
CA LEU A 310 -16.45 6.70 13.16
C LEU A 310 -17.24 5.82 12.19
N LEU A 311 -16.71 4.66 11.80
CA LEU A 311 -17.40 3.74 10.90
C LEU A 311 -18.75 3.28 11.47
N ASN A 312 -18.79 2.97 12.77
CA ASN A 312 -20.03 2.64 13.47
C ASN A 312 -21.01 3.81 13.47
N GLU A 313 -20.51 5.04 13.67
CA GLU A 313 -21.36 6.25 13.63
C GLU A 313 -21.93 6.48 12.21
N PHE A 314 -21.14 6.30 11.15
CA PHE A 314 -21.65 6.38 9.77
C PHE A 314 -22.75 5.35 9.54
N THR A 315 -22.51 4.09 9.91
CA THR A 315 -23.50 3.02 9.80
C THR A 315 -24.81 3.39 10.51
N GLN A 316 -24.71 3.87 11.77
CA GLN A 316 -25.90 4.28 12.51
C GLN A 316 -26.67 5.41 11.82
N LYS A 317 -25.96 6.44 11.31
CA LYS A 317 -26.60 7.55 10.61
C LYS A 317 -27.27 7.13 9.29
N MET A 318 -26.70 6.17 8.58
CA MET A 318 -27.32 5.55 7.39
C MET A 318 -28.60 4.79 7.78
N HIS A 319 -28.53 3.97 8.83
CA HIS A 319 -29.69 3.20 9.34
C HIS A 319 -30.80 4.11 9.87
N ASP A 320 -30.47 5.22 10.54
CA ASP A 320 -31.43 6.23 11.00
C ASP A 320 -32.21 6.88 9.83
N ARG A 321 -31.70 6.77 8.59
CA ARG A 321 -32.34 7.22 7.36
C ARG A 321 -33.03 6.11 6.58
N GLY A 322 -33.08 4.90 7.14
CA GLY A 322 -33.67 3.73 6.49
C GLY A 322 -32.81 3.11 5.39
N ASP A 323 -31.54 3.50 5.32
CA ASP A 323 -30.59 2.93 4.37
C ASP A 323 -29.84 1.77 5.01
N PHE A 324 -30.41 0.57 4.90
CA PHE A 324 -29.85 -0.69 5.41
C PHE A 324 -29.12 -1.50 4.33
N LYS A 325 -29.17 -1.06 3.08
CA LYS A 325 -28.58 -1.78 1.95
C LYS A 325 -27.20 -1.26 1.57
N SER A 326 -27.00 0.04 1.63
CA SER A 326 -25.71 0.64 1.33
C SER A 326 -24.65 0.19 2.33
N LYS A 327 -23.43 -0.02 1.84
CA LYS A 327 -22.28 -0.39 2.66
C LYS A 327 -21.23 0.72 2.64
N LEU A 328 -20.38 0.73 3.64
CA LEU A 328 -19.24 1.62 3.69
C LEU A 328 -18.12 1.10 2.79
N TRP A 329 -17.55 1.98 1.99
CA TRP A 329 -16.39 1.74 1.16
C TRP A 329 -15.29 2.69 1.59
N LEU A 330 -14.21 2.18 2.14
CA LEU A 330 -13.04 3.00 2.43
C LEU A 330 -12.23 3.12 1.16
N THR A 331 -12.60 4.07 0.28
CA THR A 331 -12.04 4.18 -1.06
C THR A 331 -10.66 4.80 -1.10
N GLU A 332 -10.25 5.45 0.00
CA GLU A 332 -8.86 5.80 0.30
C GLU A 332 -8.60 5.71 1.80
N ILE A 333 -7.59 4.94 2.19
CA ILE A 333 -7.04 4.94 3.54
C ILE A 333 -5.56 4.60 3.49
N GLY A 334 -4.75 5.26 4.28
CA GLY A 334 -3.31 5.05 4.28
C GLY A 334 -2.60 5.81 5.40
N ALA A 335 -1.33 5.54 5.53
CA ALA A 335 -0.42 6.27 6.39
C ALA A 335 0.92 6.50 5.66
N PRO A 336 1.55 7.66 5.81
CA PRO A 336 2.85 7.92 5.20
C PRO A 336 3.95 7.16 5.94
N ALA A 337 5.00 6.76 5.20
CA ALA A 337 6.21 6.19 5.77
C ALA A 337 7.44 6.74 5.04
N ASP A 338 8.25 7.51 5.72
CA ASP A 338 9.50 8.00 5.15
C ASP A 338 10.46 6.82 4.93
N PRO A 339 11.07 6.72 3.75
CA PRO A 339 12.04 5.67 3.47
C PRO A 339 13.29 5.86 4.32
N PRO A 340 14.04 4.79 4.63
CA PRO A 340 15.36 4.91 5.23
C PRO A 340 16.31 5.69 4.31
N SER A 341 17.32 6.34 4.90
CA SER A 341 18.28 7.17 4.17
C SER A 341 19.07 6.40 3.10
N ASN A 342 19.25 5.08 3.33
CA ASN A 342 19.80 4.15 2.36
C ASN A 342 18.72 3.06 2.11
N PRO A 343 18.36 2.81 0.86
CA PRO A 343 17.31 1.83 0.53
C PRO A 343 17.63 0.40 0.96
N ASN A 344 18.90 0.08 1.18
CA ASN A 344 19.32 -1.23 1.71
C ASN A 344 19.32 -1.28 3.24
N ASP A 345 19.02 -0.18 3.91
CA ASP A 345 18.89 -0.17 5.35
C ASP A 345 17.58 -0.87 5.78
N PRO A 346 17.56 -1.45 7.00
CA PRO A 346 16.34 -2.00 7.58
C PRO A 346 15.20 -0.97 7.60
N PRO A 347 13.93 -1.43 7.62
CA PRO A 347 12.77 -0.53 7.71
C PRO A 347 12.93 0.44 8.87
N GLY A 348 12.77 1.73 8.59
CA GLY A 348 12.73 2.77 9.61
C GLY A 348 11.46 2.68 10.47
N GLN A 349 11.41 3.44 11.58
CA GLN A 349 10.25 3.44 12.48
C GLN A 349 8.95 3.82 11.75
N ALA A 350 9.00 4.74 10.80
CA ALA A 350 7.84 5.15 10.03
C ALA A 350 7.24 4.01 9.17
N GLU A 351 8.07 3.15 8.59
CA GLU A 351 7.58 1.97 7.85
C GLU A 351 6.99 0.91 8.78
N ILE A 352 7.58 0.73 9.96
CA ILE A 352 7.03 -0.14 11.00
C ILE A 352 5.66 0.38 11.42
N ASP A 353 5.53 1.68 11.70
CA ASP A 353 4.26 2.31 12.09
C ASP A 353 3.20 2.21 10.98
N GLN A 354 3.57 2.37 9.71
CA GLN A 354 2.68 2.16 8.57
C GLN A 354 2.15 0.72 8.54
N ALA A 355 3.03 -0.26 8.74
CA ALA A 355 2.66 -1.67 8.76
C ALA A 355 1.75 -2.01 9.95
N TYR A 356 2.01 -1.45 11.14
CA TYR A 356 1.11 -1.57 12.31
C TYR A 356 -0.27 -1.01 12.03
N TYR A 357 -0.34 0.19 11.47
CA TYR A 357 -1.59 0.84 11.14
C TYR A 357 -2.40 0.02 10.13
N LEU A 358 -1.76 -0.44 9.06
CA LEU A 358 -2.38 -1.30 8.06
C LEU A 358 -2.93 -2.58 8.70
N ASN A 359 -2.10 -3.28 9.47
CA ASN A 359 -2.52 -4.50 10.16
C ASN A 359 -3.72 -4.27 11.06
N ALA A 360 -3.70 -3.21 11.87
CA ALA A 360 -4.77 -2.91 12.83
C ALA A 360 -6.10 -2.63 12.13
N ILE A 361 -6.09 -1.92 10.99
CA ILE A 361 -7.31 -1.64 10.21
C ILE A 361 -7.89 -2.93 9.64
N TYR A 362 -7.12 -3.65 8.83
CA TYR A 362 -7.64 -4.84 8.15
C TYR A 362 -7.99 -5.95 9.13
N SER A 363 -7.15 -6.22 10.12
CA SER A 363 -7.43 -7.24 11.14
C SER A 363 -8.64 -6.85 11.99
N GLY A 364 -8.77 -5.59 12.39
CA GLY A 364 -9.91 -5.11 13.17
C GLY A 364 -11.23 -5.26 12.41
N ILE A 365 -11.29 -4.90 11.14
CA ILE A 365 -12.47 -5.09 10.29
C ILE A 365 -12.75 -6.59 10.11
N LEU A 366 -11.74 -7.40 9.82
CA LEU A 366 -11.90 -8.83 9.57
C LEU A 366 -12.35 -9.61 10.80
N THR A 367 -11.99 -9.18 12.00
CA THR A 367 -12.34 -9.87 13.25
C THR A 367 -13.62 -9.35 13.91
N SER A 368 -14.03 -8.12 13.63
CA SER A 368 -15.29 -7.56 14.10
C SER A 368 -16.44 -8.01 13.20
N SER A 369 -17.40 -8.77 13.74
CA SER A 369 -18.60 -9.17 13.01
C SER A 369 -19.43 -7.96 12.57
N GLU A 370 -19.49 -6.91 13.37
CA GLU A 370 -20.23 -5.68 13.09
C GLU A 370 -19.60 -4.89 11.96
N LEU A 371 -18.31 -4.54 12.08
CA LEU A 371 -17.60 -3.80 11.04
C LEU A 371 -17.56 -4.59 9.72
N ARG A 372 -17.35 -5.92 9.80
CA ARG A 372 -17.28 -6.74 8.59
C ARG A 372 -18.62 -6.85 7.87
N ALA A 373 -19.72 -6.73 8.59
CA ALA A 373 -21.06 -6.68 7.99
C ALA A 373 -21.33 -5.36 7.25
N GLU A 374 -20.72 -4.27 7.68
CA GLU A 374 -21.01 -2.93 7.18
C GLU A 374 -19.93 -2.35 6.25
N VAL A 375 -18.67 -2.81 6.36
CA VAL A 375 -17.58 -2.40 5.47
C VAL A 375 -17.45 -3.39 4.32
N ALA A 376 -17.76 -2.93 3.10
CA ALA A 376 -17.66 -3.75 1.91
C ALA A 376 -16.20 -3.94 1.48
N HIS A 377 -15.48 -2.84 1.27
CA HIS A 377 -14.12 -2.85 0.72
C HIS A 377 -13.25 -1.77 1.36
N VAL A 378 -11.94 -2.04 1.38
CA VAL A 378 -10.91 -1.13 1.89
C VAL A 378 -9.83 -0.99 0.83
N PHE A 379 -9.63 0.21 0.32
CA PHE A 379 -8.61 0.52 -0.66
C PHE A 379 -7.46 1.23 0.02
N TRP A 380 -6.30 0.55 0.08
CA TRP A 380 -5.10 1.20 0.57
C TRP A 380 -4.64 2.27 -0.40
N PHE A 381 -4.40 3.47 0.09
CA PHE A 381 -3.80 4.56 -0.65
C PHE A 381 -2.34 4.67 -0.25
N LYS A 382 -1.43 4.19 -1.10
CA LYS A 382 -1.58 3.65 -2.44
C LYS A 382 -0.58 2.50 -2.70
N TYR A 383 -0.47 2.00 -3.94
CA TYR A 383 0.47 0.93 -4.25
C TYR A 383 1.92 1.38 -4.12
N GLU A 384 2.31 2.49 -4.75
CA GLU A 384 3.70 2.96 -4.82
C GLU A 384 3.87 4.36 -4.24
N ASP A 385 5.06 4.65 -3.72
CA ASP A 385 5.43 6.00 -3.33
C ASP A 385 5.41 6.92 -4.54
N PHE A 386 4.98 8.16 -4.31
CA PHE A 386 4.90 9.16 -5.35
C PHE A 386 5.77 10.36 -5.00
N VAL A 387 6.67 10.71 -5.90
CA VAL A 387 7.58 11.85 -5.71
C VAL A 387 7.45 12.81 -6.90
N PRO A 388 6.53 13.75 -6.87
CA PRO A 388 6.48 14.81 -7.86
C PRO A 388 7.12 16.08 -7.31
N GLY A 389 8.27 16.44 -7.81
CA GLY A 389 8.89 17.73 -7.51
C GLY A 389 9.19 17.92 -6.02
N ASN A 390 8.51 18.88 -5.38
CA ASN A 390 8.75 19.24 -3.97
C ASN A 390 7.88 18.49 -2.96
N TYR A 391 7.08 17.51 -3.37
CA TYR A 391 6.18 16.76 -2.49
C TYR A 391 6.52 15.28 -2.54
N THR A 392 6.96 14.77 -1.42
CA THR A 392 7.14 13.33 -1.20
C THR A 392 5.89 12.77 -0.53
N HIS A 393 5.22 11.83 -1.19
CA HIS A 393 4.07 11.14 -0.63
C HIS A 393 4.40 9.67 -0.46
N ASN A 394 4.93 9.33 0.71
CA ASN A 394 5.42 8.00 1.03
C ASN A 394 4.31 7.07 1.55
N TYR A 395 3.11 7.15 0.98
CA TYR A 395 1.96 6.31 1.36
C TYR A 395 1.98 4.93 0.73
N GLY A 396 2.84 4.72 -0.28
CA GLY A 396 2.94 3.47 -1.01
C GLY A 396 3.31 2.29 -0.14
N LEU A 397 2.91 1.10 -0.60
CA LEU A 397 3.42 -0.17 -0.07
C LEU A 397 4.76 -0.55 -0.70
N VAL A 398 5.10 0.09 -1.81
CA VAL A 398 6.31 -0.16 -2.59
C VAL A 398 7.08 1.14 -2.74
N ARG A 399 8.38 1.08 -2.46
CA ARG A 399 9.33 2.15 -2.79
C ARG A 399 9.81 1.97 -4.21
N LEU A 400 9.93 3.08 -4.92
CA LEU A 400 10.62 3.11 -6.20
C LEU A 400 12.09 3.42 -5.95
N MET A 401 12.92 2.41 -6.18
CA MET A 401 14.37 2.59 -6.15
C MET A 401 14.83 3.17 -7.48
N GLU A 402 15.38 4.36 -7.42
CA GLU A 402 15.94 5.00 -8.59
C GLU A 402 17.43 5.28 -8.44
N ASN A 403 18.12 5.17 -9.54
CA ASN A 403 19.43 5.79 -9.76
C ASN A 403 19.29 7.33 -9.84
N GLY A 404 18.51 7.93 -8.94
CA GLY A 404 18.36 9.37 -8.79
C GLY A 404 17.46 10.10 -9.78
N LYS A 405 16.57 9.41 -10.51
CA LYS A 405 15.62 10.05 -11.44
C LYS A 405 14.22 9.46 -11.29
N HIS A 406 13.38 10.20 -10.63
CA HIS A 406 12.01 9.80 -10.27
C HIS A 406 10.99 9.73 -11.43
N ASP A 407 11.35 10.17 -12.62
CA ASP A 407 10.40 10.37 -13.70
C ASP A 407 10.49 9.36 -14.84
N ASN A 408 11.47 8.45 -14.82
CA ASN A 408 11.70 7.53 -15.93
C ASN A 408 11.44 6.10 -15.51
N TYR A 409 10.23 5.63 -15.74
CA TYR A 409 9.92 4.21 -15.70
C TYR A 409 10.59 3.47 -16.84
N ASP A 410 11.82 3.06 -16.63
CA ASP A 410 12.47 2.05 -17.46
C ASP A 410 12.12 0.66 -16.91
N PRO A 411 11.29 -0.14 -17.63
CA PRO A 411 10.92 -1.46 -17.18
C PRO A 411 12.10 -2.44 -17.10
N SER A 412 13.25 -2.07 -17.67
CA SER A 412 14.45 -2.93 -17.68
C SER A 412 15.37 -2.73 -16.47
N GLY A 413 15.17 -1.71 -15.64
CA GLY A 413 16.11 -1.34 -14.58
C GLY A 413 15.54 -1.09 -13.19
N ARG A 414 14.24 -1.35 -12.96
CA ARG A 414 13.63 -1.04 -11.67
C ARG A 414 13.63 -2.19 -10.72
N VAL A 415 14.09 -1.88 -9.54
CA VAL A 415 13.90 -2.73 -8.37
C VAL A 415 12.72 -2.15 -7.58
N TRP A 416 11.61 -2.87 -7.59
CA TRP A 416 10.50 -2.62 -6.69
C TRP A 416 10.90 -3.06 -5.30
N VAL A 417 10.96 -2.13 -4.36
CA VAL A 417 11.29 -2.46 -2.97
C VAL A 417 10.01 -2.49 -2.17
N HIS A 418 9.58 -3.68 -1.81
CA HIS A 418 8.40 -3.88 -0.96
C HIS A 418 8.69 -3.40 0.46
N LYS A 419 7.88 -2.46 0.96
CA LYS A 419 7.92 -2.05 2.36
C LYS A 419 7.35 -3.14 3.26
N LEU A 420 7.60 -3.04 4.56
CA LEU A 420 7.03 -3.96 5.55
C LEU A 420 5.50 -4.06 5.43
N ALA A 421 4.84 -2.94 5.18
CA ALA A 421 3.38 -2.88 4.99
C ALA A 421 2.88 -3.69 3.77
N TYR A 422 3.68 -3.85 2.71
CA TYR A 422 3.33 -4.73 1.58
C TYR A 422 3.19 -6.18 2.04
N HIS A 423 4.14 -6.67 2.82
CA HIS A 423 4.12 -8.05 3.31
C HIS A 423 2.97 -8.30 4.28
N VAL A 424 2.69 -7.32 5.15
CA VAL A 424 1.51 -7.37 6.04
C VAL A 424 0.22 -7.42 5.24
N TYR A 425 0.09 -6.56 4.22
CA TYR A 425 -1.07 -6.57 3.32
C TYR A 425 -1.22 -7.93 2.63
N GLN A 426 -0.14 -8.44 2.05
CA GLN A 426 -0.12 -9.73 1.35
C GLN A 426 -0.53 -10.89 2.27
N GLU A 427 0.03 -10.97 3.47
CA GLU A 427 -0.34 -12.01 4.44
C GLU A 427 -1.80 -11.94 4.86
N LEU A 428 -2.31 -10.72 5.07
CA LEU A 428 -3.72 -10.51 5.40
C LEU A 428 -4.64 -10.85 4.22
N ALA A 429 -4.31 -10.41 3.02
CA ALA A 429 -5.14 -10.62 1.83
C ALA A 429 -5.17 -12.08 1.38
N LEU A 430 -4.03 -12.75 1.39
CA LEU A 430 -3.91 -14.17 1.01
C LEU A 430 -4.26 -15.12 2.17
N ASN A 431 -4.36 -14.62 3.39
CA ASN A 431 -4.51 -15.42 4.60
C ASN A 431 -3.41 -16.49 4.76
N VAL A 432 -2.18 -16.15 4.42
CA VAL A 432 -1.01 -17.02 4.50
C VAL A 432 0.10 -16.29 5.22
N LYS A 433 0.65 -16.93 6.26
CA LYS A 433 1.82 -16.39 6.97
C LYS A 433 3.10 -17.05 6.44
N ILE A 434 4.20 -16.31 6.41
CA ILE A 434 5.48 -16.90 5.99
C ILE A 434 5.95 -18.04 6.92
N THR A 435 5.42 -18.08 8.13
CA THR A 435 5.67 -19.16 9.10
C THR A 435 4.72 -20.34 9.00
N ASP A 436 3.68 -20.26 8.14
CA ASP A 436 2.74 -21.37 7.98
C ASP A 436 3.45 -22.63 7.49
N PRO A 437 3.08 -23.80 8.02
CA PRO A 437 3.69 -25.06 7.64
C PRO A 437 3.64 -25.31 6.13
N VAL A 438 4.72 -25.85 5.60
CA VAL A 438 4.74 -26.45 4.26
C VAL A 438 4.30 -27.90 4.38
N SER A 439 3.37 -28.35 3.54
CA SER A 439 2.99 -29.75 3.48
C SER A 439 4.17 -30.61 3.02
N GLU A 440 4.44 -31.72 3.71
CA GLU A 440 5.49 -32.67 3.29
C GLU A 440 5.22 -33.21 1.87
N ALA A 441 3.96 -33.37 1.51
CA ALA A 441 3.56 -33.83 0.17
C ALA A 441 3.90 -32.78 -0.91
N ASP A 442 3.64 -31.51 -0.64
CA ASP A 442 3.95 -30.42 -1.56
C ASP A 442 5.46 -30.24 -1.70
N ALA A 443 6.18 -30.26 -0.58
CA ALA A 443 7.65 -30.20 -0.57
C ALA A 443 8.27 -31.35 -1.38
N ARG A 444 7.74 -32.57 -1.24
CA ARG A 444 8.17 -33.73 -2.02
C ARG A 444 7.89 -33.58 -3.50
N THR A 445 6.69 -33.11 -3.86
CA THR A 445 6.31 -32.86 -5.24
C THR A 445 7.21 -31.82 -5.89
N ALA A 446 7.55 -30.76 -5.16
CA ALA A 446 8.44 -29.69 -5.59
C ALA A 446 9.94 -30.05 -5.44
N LYS A 447 10.27 -31.25 -4.93
CA LYS A 447 11.65 -31.73 -4.68
C LYS A 447 12.46 -30.81 -3.76
N LEU A 448 11.82 -30.24 -2.74
CA LEU A 448 12.46 -29.36 -1.77
C LEU A 448 13.07 -30.16 -0.60
N LEU A 449 14.12 -29.61 0.00
CA LEU A 449 14.70 -30.15 1.24
C LEU A 449 13.78 -29.73 2.42
N TYR A 450 12.99 -30.68 2.91
CA TYR A 450 11.97 -30.50 3.93
C TYR A 450 12.41 -30.94 5.32
N PHE A 451 12.02 -30.22 6.35
CA PHE A 451 12.33 -30.48 7.75
C PHE A 451 11.05 -30.64 8.59
N LYS A 452 10.85 -31.84 9.13
CA LYS A 452 9.67 -32.12 9.98
C LYS A 452 9.65 -31.33 11.28
N GLN A 453 10.84 -30.95 11.79
CA GLN A 453 11.00 -30.22 13.06
C GLN A 453 10.36 -28.82 13.03
N THR A 454 10.40 -28.17 11.90
CA THR A 454 9.84 -26.83 11.70
C THR A 454 8.68 -26.82 10.71
N GLN A 455 8.42 -27.94 10.07
CA GLN A 455 7.45 -28.06 8.98
C GLN A 455 7.73 -27.05 7.85
N GLN A 456 9.02 -26.78 7.61
CA GLN A 456 9.48 -25.86 6.57
C GLN A 456 10.39 -26.59 5.57
N ALA A 457 10.50 -26.03 4.37
CA ALA A 457 11.40 -26.49 3.33
C ALA A 457 12.35 -25.37 2.91
N ILE A 458 13.57 -25.72 2.51
CA ILE A 458 14.53 -24.75 1.95
C ILE A 458 14.17 -24.49 0.49
N ALA A 459 14.14 -23.23 0.09
CA ALA A 459 13.96 -22.85 -1.31
C ALA A 459 15.14 -23.33 -2.18
N PRO A 460 14.90 -23.68 -3.44
CA PRO A 460 15.93 -24.21 -4.34
C PRO A 460 17.18 -23.35 -4.41
N GLU A 461 17.00 -22.02 -4.43
CA GLU A 461 18.06 -21.01 -4.51
C GLU A 461 19.04 -21.08 -3.34
N PHE A 462 18.60 -21.57 -2.17
CA PHE A 462 19.37 -21.60 -0.93
C PHE A 462 19.90 -22.98 -0.59
N THR A 463 19.41 -24.04 -1.22
CA THR A 463 19.67 -25.42 -0.81
C THR A 463 21.16 -25.78 -0.90
N GLU A 464 21.82 -25.45 -2.02
CA GLU A 464 23.24 -25.76 -2.24
C GLU A 464 24.11 -24.99 -1.23
N TYR A 465 23.88 -23.69 -1.07
CA TYR A 465 24.60 -22.86 -0.11
C TYR A 465 24.46 -23.38 1.33
N TRP A 466 23.24 -23.76 1.73
CA TRP A 466 22.99 -24.30 3.07
C TRP A 466 23.77 -25.59 3.30
N ILE A 467 23.78 -26.52 2.34
CA ILE A 467 24.51 -27.79 2.43
C ILE A 467 26.02 -27.55 2.51
N GLU A 468 26.57 -26.71 1.63
CA GLU A 468 28.02 -26.50 1.50
C GLU A 468 28.63 -25.66 2.63
N LYS A 469 27.88 -24.75 3.22
CA LYS A 469 28.39 -23.80 4.21
C LYS A 469 28.11 -24.18 5.66
N GLY A 470 27.77 -25.43 5.92
CA GLY A 470 27.70 -25.99 7.28
C GLY A 470 26.30 -26.37 7.77
N GLY A 471 25.29 -26.22 6.96
CA GLY A 471 23.95 -26.79 7.16
C GLY A 471 23.33 -26.47 8.52
N LEU A 472 22.84 -27.51 9.16
CA LEU A 472 22.11 -27.42 10.42
C LEU A 472 22.95 -26.82 11.57
N GLU A 473 24.22 -27.17 11.65
CA GLU A 473 25.11 -26.67 12.73
C GLU A 473 25.34 -25.17 12.60
N GLN A 474 25.51 -24.71 11.38
CA GLN A 474 25.81 -23.30 11.09
C GLN A 474 24.57 -22.42 11.10
N PHE A 475 23.51 -22.82 10.40
CA PHE A 475 22.37 -21.98 10.13
C PHE A 475 21.09 -22.37 10.88
N GLY A 476 21.04 -23.62 11.37
CA GLY A 476 19.81 -24.18 11.95
C GLY A 476 18.79 -24.58 10.90
N TYR A 477 17.60 -24.91 11.35
CA TYR A 477 16.47 -25.25 10.49
C TYR A 477 15.90 -24.01 9.80
N PRO A 478 15.33 -24.14 8.59
CA PRO A 478 14.47 -23.10 8.03
C PRO A 478 13.25 -22.91 8.96
N ILE A 479 12.89 -21.65 9.22
CA ILE A 479 11.78 -21.28 10.11
C ILE A 479 10.73 -20.41 9.41
N SER A 480 10.91 -20.22 8.11
CA SER A 480 9.93 -19.53 7.26
C SER A 480 9.88 -20.17 5.87
N ARG A 481 8.80 -19.89 5.15
CA ARG A 481 8.79 -19.97 3.69
C ARG A 481 9.73 -18.90 3.12
N PRO A 482 10.23 -19.08 1.88
CA PRO A 482 10.90 -17.98 1.19
C PRO A 482 9.94 -16.82 1.02
N THR A 483 10.45 -15.61 1.16
CA THR A 483 9.69 -14.37 1.01
C THR A 483 10.59 -13.30 0.42
N GLU A 484 10.01 -12.31 -0.22
CA GLU A 484 10.76 -11.17 -0.71
C GLU A 484 10.86 -10.11 0.39
N ILE A 485 12.05 -9.60 0.65
CA ILE A 485 12.31 -8.53 1.60
C ILE A 485 13.14 -7.47 0.89
N ASN A 486 12.62 -6.24 0.78
CA ASN A 486 13.27 -5.15 0.07
C ASN A 486 13.68 -5.51 -1.38
N GLY A 487 12.83 -6.26 -2.10
CA GLY A 487 13.11 -6.71 -3.46
C GLY A 487 14.08 -7.89 -3.58
N VAL A 488 14.51 -8.48 -2.46
CA VAL A 488 15.46 -9.60 -2.43
C VAL A 488 14.76 -10.85 -1.89
N LEU A 489 14.79 -11.94 -2.67
CA LEU A 489 14.30 -13.24 -2.20
C LEU A 489 15.10 -13.67 -0.97
N SER A 490 14.40 -13.86 0.14
CA SER A 490 15.00 -14.13 1.44
C SER A 490 14.34 -15.33 2.11
N GLN A 491 15.06 -16.02 2.99
CA GLN A 491 14.52 -17.08 3.83
C GLN A 491 15.15 -17.05 5.23
N PHE A 492 14.31 -17.15 6.25
CA PHE A 492 14.75 -17.17 7.63
C PHE A 492 15.12 -18.59 8.06
N PHE A 493 16.30 -18.69 8.67
CA PHE A 493 16.77 -19.86 9.39
C PHE A 493 16.92 -19.50 10.87
N GLN A 494 17.05 -20.47 11.75
CA GLN A 494 17.15 -20.20 13.19
C GLN A 494 18.27 -19.20 13.54
N ARG A 495 19.42 -19.26 12.83
CA ARG A 495 20.63 -18.47 13.13
C ARG A 495 21.00 -17.44 12.07
N ALA A 496 20.35 -17.48 10.91
CA ALA A 496 20.70 -16.62 9.78
C ALA A 496 19.47 -16.23 8.97
N VAL A 497 19.61 -15.21 8.13
CA VAL A 497 18.68 -14.91 7.03
C VAL A 497 19.48 -14.95 5.73
N PHE A 498 19.03 -15.78 4.80
CA PHE A 498 19.64 -15.91 3.48
C PHE A 498 18.97 -14.95 2.51
N GLU A 499 19.75 -14.34 1.64
CA GLU A 499 19.33 -13.42 0.58
C GLU A 499 19.87 -13.89 -0.76
N TYR A 500 19.01 -14.00 -1.78
CA TYR A 500 19.40 -14.44 -3.11
C TYR A 500 19.60 -13.27 -4.06
N HIS A 501 20.79 -13.19 -4.64
CA HIS A 501 21.27 -12.12 -5.50
C HIS A 501 21.57 -12.67 -6.91
N PRO A 502 20.55 -12.77 -7.79
CA PRO A 502 20.72 -13.35 -9.13
C PRO A 502 21.70 -12.56 -9.99
N GLU A 503 21.91 -11.27 -9.72
CA GLU A 503 22.92 -10.41 -10.38
C GLU A 503 24.35 -10.83 -10.10
N LEU A 504 24.59 -11.58 -9.03
CA LEU A 504 25.90 -12.15 -8.67
C LEU A 504 26.10 -13.58 -9.17
N LYS A 505 25.22 -14.07 -10.04
CA LYS A 505 25.27 -15.44 -10.55
C LYS A 505 26.62 -15.76 -11.22
N GLY A 506 27.19 -16.91 -10.86
CA GLY A 506 28.49 -17.37 -11.34
C GLY A 506 29.69 -16.79 -10.59
N THR A 507 29.48 -15.96 -9.57
CA THR A 507 30.57 -15.42 -8.73
C THR A 507 30.81 -16.24 -7.47
N GLY A 508 29.91 -17.16 -7.14
CA GLY A 508 29.88 -17.90 -5.85
C GLY A 508 29.33 -17.06 -4.68
N ASN A 509 28.78 -15.88 -4.98
CA ASN A 509 28.15 -14.98 -4.00
C ASN A 509 26.66 -14.75 -4.31
N GLU A 510 26.02 -15.68 -5.01
CA GLU A 510 24.59 -15.60 -5.34
C GLU A 510 23.71 -15.65 -4.08
N VAL A 511 24.19 -16.28 -3.02
CA VAL A 511 23.56 -16.25 -1.70
C VAL A 511 24.43 -15.46 -0.74
N LEU A 512 23.88 -14.41 -0.18
CA LEU A 512 24.49 -13.62 0.87
C LEU A 512 23.73 -13.81 2.19
N LEU A 513 24.41 -13.51 3.29
CA LEU A 513 23.82 -13.52 4.61
C LEU A 513 23.51 -12.08 5.04
N ARG A 514 22.26 -11.82 5.39
CA ARG A 514 21.80 -10.53 5.88
C ARG A 514 22.53 -10.12 7.17
N LEU A 515 22.75 -8.82 7.34
CA LEU A 515 23.52 -8.26 8.46
C LEU A 515 22.69 -8.20 9.76
N ILE A 516 22.05 -9.31 10.12
CA ILE A 516 21.08 -9.38 11.24
C ILE A 516 21.69 -9.11 12.61
N GLY A 517 23.00 -9.27 12.76
CA GLY A 517 23.69 -8.87 13.98
C GLY A 517 23.69 -7.37 14.18
N ARG A 518 23.89 -6.59 13.10
CA ARG A 518 23.76 -5.13 13.12
C ARG A 518 22.33 -4.69 13.41
N GLU A 519 21.35 -5.33 12.80
CA GLU A 519 19.94 -5.02 13.00
C GLU A 519 19.52 -5.20 14.47
N LEU A 520 19.89 -6.31 15.09
CA LEU A 520 19.52 -6.61 16.47
C LEU A 520 20.14 -5.68 17.51
N VAL A 521 21.31 -5.12 17.21
CA VAL A 521 21.97 -4.17 18.11
C VAL A 521 21.69 -2.71 17.75
N GLN A 522 20.77 -2.44 16.84
CA GLN A 522 20.43 -1.08 16.43
C GLN A 522 20.09 -0.22 17.67
N GLY A 523 20.76 0.94 17.77
CA GLY A 523 20.67 1.82 18.93
C GLY A 523 21.59 1.48 20.11
N ARG A 524 22.33 0.36 20.07
CA ARG A 524 23.39 0.05 21.03
C ARG A 524 24.73 0.54 20.48
N LEU A 525 25.43 1.38 21.25
CA LEU A 525 26.77 1.86 20.89
C LEU A 525 27.81 1.00 21.58
N PHE A 526 28.56 0.22 20.80
CA PHE A 526 29.77 -0.45 21.25
C PHE A 526 30.98 0.44 20.94
N GLN A 527 31.74 0.80 21.97
CA GLN A 527 32.89 1.70 21.80
C GLN A 527 34.07 0.97 21.15
N PRO A 528 34.67 1.51 20.09
CA PRO A 528 35.88 0.94 19.49
C PRO A 528 37.03 0.88 20.49
N VAL A 529 37.84 -0.14 20.37
CA VAL A 529 39.08 -0.27 21.17
C VAL A 529 40.16 0.68 20.62
N LYS A 530 40.87 1.35 21.53
CA LYS A 530 42.06 2.12 21.14
C LYS A 530 43.20 1.16 20.82
N ALA A 531 44.01 1.50 19.79
CA ALA A 531 45.11 0.67 19.32
C ALA A 531 46.12 0.30 20.43
N GLU A 532 46.29 1.18 21.42
CA GLU A 532 47.17 0.96 22.58
C GLU A 532 46.66 -0.08 23.57
N GLY A 533 45.38 -0.48 23.48
CA GLY A 533 44.73 -1.44 24.39
C GLY A 533 44.59 -2.87 23.83
N ILE A 534 45.11 -3.14 22.64
CA ILE A 534 44.95 -4.43 21.98
C ILE A 534 45.80 -5.50 22.69
N GLN A 535 45.17 -6.59 23.11
CA GLN A 535 45.87 -7.73 23.72
C GLN A 535 46.78 -8.41 22.69
N PRO A 536 47.97 -8.92 23.09
CA PRO A 536 48.96 -9.49 22.15
C PRO A 536 48.42 -10.65 21.27
N ASN A 537 47.41 -11.36 21.73
CA ASN A 537 46.83 -12.52 21.04
C ASN A 537 45.44 -12.23 20.43
N ALA A 538 45.07 -10.99 20.30
CA ALA A 538 43.83 -10.56 19.68
C ALA A 538 44.05 -10.10 18.23
N LEU A 539 43.14 -10.48 17.35
CA LEU A 539 43.07 -9.96 15.98
C LEU A 539 42.25 -8.66 15.99
N TYR A 540 42.82 -7.57 15.52
CA TYR A 540 42.16 -6.27 15.42
C TYR A 540 41.57 -6.06 14.01
N PHE A 541 40.37 -5.51 13.95
CA PHE A 541 39.63 -5.20 12.71
C PHE A 541 39.47 -3.68 12.59
N PRO A 542 40.32 -2.99 11.79
CA PRO A 542 40.23 -1.54 11.60
C PRO A 542 38.88 -1.06 11.05
N GLN A 543 38.15 -1.93 10.33
CA GLN A 543 36.87 -1.62 9.70
C GLN A 543 35.77 -1.30 10.74
N THR A 544 35.85 -1.92 11.91
CA THR A 544 34.86 -1.73 12.98
C THR A 544 35.48 -1.21 14.27
N GLY A 545 36.82 -1.25 14.38
CA GLY A 545 37.54 -0.85 15.58
C GLY A 545 37.42 -1.84 16.73
N HIS A 546 37.10 -3.12 16.46
CA HIS A 546 36.92 -4.15 17.47
C HIS A 546 37.97 -5.26 17.36
N THR A 547 38.09 -6.04 18.43
CA THR A 547 39.04 -7.16 18.51
C THR A 547 38.33 -8.51 18.57
N LEU A 548 39.05 -9.55 18.23
CA LEU A 548 38.59 -10.92 18.35
C LEU A 548 39.71 -11.78 18.94
N SER A 549 39.41 -12.56 19.97
CA SER A 549 40.43 -13.27 20.71
C SER A 549 40.00 -14.67 21.14
N LYS A 550 40.97 -15.47 21.63
CA LYS A 550 40.75 -16.78 22.27
C LYS A 550 39.83 -17.72 21.46
N GLN A 551 38.82 -18.29 22.13
CA GLN A 551 37.89 -19.27 21.57
C GLN A 551 37.08 -18.68 20.41
N PHE A 552 36.65 -17.43 20.52
CA PHE A 552 35.89 -16.77 19.45
C PHE A 552 36.74 -16.56 18.19
N LEU A 553 38.03 -16.20 18.34
CA LEU A 553 38.94 -16.08 17.19
C LEU A 553 39.14 -17.44 16.52
N SER A 554 39.40 -18.49 17.32
CA SER A 554 39.58 -19.86 16.79
C SER A 554 38.33 -20.33 16.06
N TYR A 555 37.16 -20.15 16.66
CA TYR A 555 35.88 -20.52 16.06
C TYR A 555 35.65 -19.76 14.76
N TRP A 556 35.82 -18.44 14.77
CA TRP A 556 35.65 -17.59 13.58
C TRP A 556 36.55 -18.04 12.43
N GLN A 557 37.83 -18.33 12.70
CA GLN A 557 38.81 -18.75 11.69
C GLN A 557 38.48 -20.13 11.08
N THR A 558 37.93 -21.04 11.87
CA THR A 558 37.75 -22.43 11.46
C THR A 558 36.38 -22.76 10.89
N THR A 559 35.35 -21.91 11.13
CA THR A 559 33.97 -22.25 10.82
C THR A 559 33.30 -21.31 9.79
N GLY A 560 34.03 -20.30 9.20
CA GLY A 560 33.44 -19.52 8.13
C GLY A 560 33.98 -18.09 7.98
N GLY A 561 34.61 -17.56 9.00
CA GLY A 561 35.30 -16.27 8.96
C GLY A 561 34.44 -15.09 8.52
N LEU A 562 35.08 -14.20 7.76
CA LEU A 562 34.44 -12.98 7.27
C LEU A 562 33.22 -13.25 6.38
N ALA A 563 33.29 -14.29 5.57
CA ALA A 563 32.22 -14.58 4.61
C ALA A 563 30.90 -14.97 5.29
N VAL A 564 30.97 -15.69 6.42
CA VAL A 564 29.77 -16.16 7.15
C VAL A 564 29.37 -15.20 8.25
N TYR A 565 30.32 -14.73 9.06
CA TYR A 565 30.00 -13.97 10.27
C TYR A 565 30.11 -12.46 10.10
N GLY A 566 30.89 -12.00 9.12
CA GLY A 566 31.26 -10.60 9.01
C GLY A 566 32.31 -10.18 10.03
N TYR A 567 32.48 -8.87 10.18
CA TYR A 567 33.37 -8.30 11.19
C TYR A 567 32.76 -8.34 12.58
N PRO A 568 33.56 -8.44 13.66
CA PRO A 568 33.08 -8.17 15.01
C PRO A 568 32.64 -6.70 15.12
N ILE A 569 31.50 -6.45 15.75
CA ILE A 569 30.92 -5.13 15.96
C ILE A 569 30.78 -4.76 17.43
N SER A 570 31.27 -5.61 18.31
CA SER A 570 31.43 -5.37 19.74
C SER A 570 32.69 -6.04 20.27
N GLU A 571 33.12 -5.68 21.47
CA GLU A 571 33.97 -6.53 22.32
C GLU A 571 33.13 -7.63 22.98
N GLU A 572 33.82 -8.56 23.71
CA GLU A 572 33.15 -9.54 24.56
C GLU A 572 32.34 -8.83 25.66
N VAL A 573 31.07 -9.16 25.81
CA VAL A 573 30.17 -8.65 26.85
C VAL A 573 29.46 -9.83 27.54
N VAL A 574 29.06 -9.63 28.80
CA VAL A 574 28.27 -10.65 29.51
C VAL A 574 26.80 -10.29 29.41
N GLU A 575 25.99 -11.21 28.89
CA GLU A 575 24.55 -11.03 28.73
C GLU A 575 23.76 -12.19 29.34
N LYS A 576 22.58 -11.86 29.87
CA LYS A 576 21.63 -12.85 30.39
C LYS A 576 20.79 -13.40 29.22
N ALA A 577 20.86 -14.70 29.03
CA ALA A 577 20.07 -15.38 28.01
C ALA A 577 18.63 -15.69 28.51
N PRO A 578 17.70 -16.03 27.60
CA PRO A 578 16.32 -16.40 27.94
C PRO A 578 16.20 -17.62 28.88
N ASP A 579 17.20 -18.50 28.90
CA ASP A 579 17.29 -19.64 29.82
C ASP A 579 17.63 -19.25 31.26
N GLY A 580 17.92 -17.97 31.51
CA GLY A 580 18.26 -17.41 32.82
C GLY A 580 19.74 -17.44 33.14
N HIS A 581 20.60 -18.07 32.34
CA HIS A 581 22.05 -18.10 32.51
C HIS A 581 22.68 -16.84 31.89
N SER A 582 23.90 -16.53 32.33
CA SER A 582 24.70 -15.43 31.76
C SER A 582 25.86 -16.01 30.96
N TYR A 583 25.98 -15.59 29.71
CA TYR A 583 27.03 -16.03 28.82
C TYR A 583 27.94 -14.85 28.43
N THR A 584 29.20 -15.12 28.18
CA THR A 584 30.06 -14.18 27.44
C THR A 584 29.67 -14.26 25.98
N VAL A 585 29.31 -13.13 25.41
CA VAL A 585 28.88 -13.04 24.01
C VAL A 585 29.68 -11.98 23.27
N GLN A 586 29.78 -12.15 21.95
CA GLN A 586 30.34 -11.12 21.06
C GLN A 586 29.49 -11.01 19.81
N TYR A 587 29.16 -9.78 19.41
CA TYR A 587 28.35 -9.49 18.24
C TYR A 587 29.21 -9.31 16.98
N PHE A 588 28.73 -9.91 15.90
CA PHE A 588 29.26 -9.77 14.55
C PHE A 588 28.19 -9.16 13.64
N GLU A 589 28.57 -8.71 12.46
CA GLU A 589 27.62 -8.13 11.51
C GLU A 589 26.44 -9.05 11.20
N ARG A 590 26.67 -10.38 11.15
CA ARG A 590 25.68 -11.38 10.76
C ARG A 590 25.25 -12.34 11.86
N ASN A 591 26.03 -12.41 12.96
CA ASN A 591 25.84 -13.41 14.01
C ASN A 591 26.18 -12.85 15.40
N ARG A 592 25.87 -13.63 16.43
CA ARG A 592 26.37 -13.47 17.80
C ARG A 592 26.99 -14.77 18.25
N PHE A 593 28.21 -14.73 18.76
CA PHE A 593 28.86 -15.86 19.40
C PHE A 593 28.57 -15.87 20.90
N GLU A 594 28.37 -17.04 21.45
CA GLU A 594 28.07 -17.32 22.86
C GLU A 594 29.07 -18.34 23.39
N LEU A 595 29.78 -18.00 24.47
CA LEU A 595 30.71 -18.92 25.12
C LEU A 595 29.95 -19.74 26.15
N HIS A 596 30.05 -21.05 26.02
CA HIS A 596 29.43 -22.06 26.87
C HIS A 596 30.51 -22.85 27.66
N PRO A 597 30.94 -22.33 28.83
CA PRO A 597 32.02 -22.96 29.61
C PRO A 597 31.71 -24.37 30.04
N GLU A 598 30.43 -24.73 30.18
CA GLU A 598 29.96 -26.07 30.50
C GLU A 598 30.26 -27.12 29.39
N ALA A 599 30.49 -26.63 28.18
CA ALA A 599 30.83 -27.45 27.01
C ALA A 599 32.32 -27.32 26.62
N ALA A 600 33.17 -26.78 27.53
CA ALA A 600 34.59 -26.54 27.25
C ALA A 600 35.30 -27.77 26.71
N GLY A 601 36.13 -27.56 25.67
CA GLY A 601 36.88 -28.63 25.00
C GLY A 601 36.04 -29.49 24.04
N THR A 602 34.79 -29.14 23.81
CA THR A 602 33.92 -29.76 22.78
C THR A 602 33.69 -28.79 21.63
N PRO A 603 33.19 -29.23 20.46
CA PRO A 603 32.77 -28.33 19.38
C PRO A 603 31.65 -27.37 19.76
N TYR A 604 30.98 -27.56 20.88
CA TYR A 604 29.86 -26.78 21.39
C TYR A 604 30.27 -25.70 22.42
N GLU A 605 31.58 -25.53 22.65
CA GLU A 605 32.12 -24.50 23.55
C GLU A 605 31.77 -23.09 23.07
N VAL A 606 31.74 -22.89 21.74
CA VAL A 606 31.20 -21.68 21.12
C VAL A 606 29.96 -22.04 20.34
N GLN A 607 28.85 -21.38 20.65
CA GLN A 607 27.58 -21.55 19.95
C GLN A 607 27.15 -20.26 19.29
N LEU A 608 26.29 -20.40 18.29
CA LEU A 608 25.71 -19.25 17.56
C LEU A 608 24.34 -18.91 18.14
N GLY A 609 24.13 -17.66 18.47
CA GLY A 609 22.85 -17.14 18.89
C GLY A 609 21.76 -17.34 17.81
N LEU A 610 20.51 -17.52 18.25
CA LEU A 610 19.35 -17.74 17.36
C LEU A 610 18.87 -16.42 16.76
N LEU A 611 19.76 -15.69 16.08
CA LEU A 611 19.50 -14.35 15.60
C LEU A 611 18.43 -14.31 14.49
N GLY A 612 18.41 -15.30 13.61
CA GLY A 612 17.38 -15.39 12.58
C GLY A 612 15.97 -15.53 13.17
N ALA A 613 15.85 -16.36 14.23
CA ALA A 613 14.58 -16.47 14.95
C ALA A 613 14.21 -15.17 15.69
N ALA A 614 15.20 -14.46 16.25
CA ALA A 614 14.97 -13.19 16.92
C ALA A 614 14.49 -12.10 15.95
N ILE A 615 15.15 -11.97 14.78
CA ILE A 615 14.76 -11.04 13.71
C ILE A 615 13.37 -11.41 13.16
N LEU A 616 13.11 -12.70 12.92
CA LEU A 616 11.79 -13.13 12.48
C LEU A 616 10.72 -12.72 13.47
N LYS A 617 10.94 -12.94 14.77
CA LYS A 617 10.01 -12.52 15.83
C LYS A 617 9.87 -11.00 15.90
N GLN A 618 10.93 -10.25 15.72
CA GLN A 618 10.90 -8.79 15.70
C GLN A 618 10.12 -8.27 14.48
N ASN A 619 10.30 -8.89 13.31
CA ASN A 619 9.61 -8.50 12.07
C ASN A 619 8.18 -9.04 11.97
N LEU A 620 7.77 -9.95 12.85
CA LEU A 620 6.43 -10.54 12.90
C LEU A 620 5.62 -10.10 14.12
N TRP A 621 5.89 -8.91 14.63
CA TRP A 621 5.19 -8.36 15.79
C TRP A 621 3.68 -8.22 15.59
N TRP A 622 3.19 -8.21 14.36
CA TRP A 622 1.75 -8.17 14.03
C TRP A 622 1.05 -9.52 14.15
N ARG A 623 1.72 -10.59 14.54
CA ARG A 623 1.18 -11.97 14.65
C ARG A 623 0.85 -12.36 16.05
#